data_3d70236295084fe27ef1c4cf62c725e5
#
_entry.id   3d70236295084fe27ef1c4cf62c725e5
#
_cell.length_a   1.000
_cell.length_b   1.000
_cell.length_c   1.000
_cell.angle_alpha   90.00
_cell.angle_beta   90.00
_cell.angle_gamma   90.00
#
_symmetry.space_group_name_H-M   'P 1'
#
loop_
_entity.id
_entity.type
_entity.pdbx_description
1 polymer ?
#
loop_
_entity_poly.entity_id
_entity_poly.type
_entity_poly.pdbx_seq_one_letter_code
_entity_poly.pdbx_strand_id
1 'polypeptide(L)'
;VYKRQDKVFFSCKGLDIQKGVTEGNDETGCIKQSMIKSAKKVYLTVDSSKFDTVGFYNICPLSGLDVVVTDKKPDERWMQAFEENGIQCIYPKETGEAN
;
A
#
# COMPACT_ATOMS: atom_id res chain seq x y z
N VAL A 1 -18.26 -4.70 22.22
CA VAL A 1 -17.24 -3.71 22.20
C VAL A 1 -16.31 -3.91 21.04
N TYR A 2 -15.99 -2.86 20.43
CA TYR A 2 -15.20 -2.91 19.24
C TYR A 2 -13.72 -3.09 19.57
N LYS A 3 -13.10 -4.03 18.92
CA LYS A 3 -11.71 -4.30 19.16
C LYS A 3 -10.86 -3.78 18.05
N ARG A 4 -9.78 -3.09 18.37
CA ARG A 4 -8.84 -2.64 17.37
C ARG A 4 -8.01 -3.80 16.88
N GLN A 5 -7.74 -3.81 15.60
CA GLN A 5 -6.84 -4.78 15.03
C GLN A 5 -5.42 -4.29 15.18
N ASP A 6 -4.49 -5.20 15.45
CA ASP A 6 -3.09 -4.84 15.50
C ASP A 6 -2.56 -4.58 14.11
N LYS A 7 -2.95 -5.37 13.13
CA LYS A 7 -2.46 -5.26 11.77
C LYS A 7 -3.61 -5.41 10.80
N VAL A 8 -3.51 -4.73 9.66
CA VAL A 8 -4.46 -4.94 8.59
C VAL A 8 -3.67 -5.14 7.30
N PHE A 9 -4.10 -6.09 6.50
CA PHE A 9 -3.52 -6.37 5.20
C PHE A 9 -4.59 -6.14 4.15
N PHE A 10 -4.27 -5.37 3.12
CA PHE A 10 -5.26 -5.10 2.08
C PHE A 10 -4.56 -4.82 0.76
N SER A 11 -5.33 -4.82 -0.32
CA SER A 11 -4.82 -4.50 -1.63
C SER A 11 -5.59 -3.31 -2.18
N CYS A 12 -5.16 -2.80 -3.32
CA CYS A 12 -5.84 -1.66 -3.92
C CYS A 12 -5.84 -1.79 -5.43
N LYS A 13 -6.58 -0.92 -6.09
CA LYS A 13 -6.63 -0.91 -7.55
C LYS A 13 -5.55 -0.04 -8.14
N GLY A 14 -5.08 0.94 -7.43
CA GLY A 14 -4.04 1.82 -7.93
C GLY A 14 -3.27 2.49 -6.83
N LEU A 15 -2.01 2.75 -7.09
CA LEU A 15 -1.11 3.39 -6.14
C LEU A 15 -0.37 4.49 -6.87
N ASP A 16 -0.47 5.70 -6.37
CA ASP A 16 0.14 6.87 -6.98
C ASP A 16 0.87 7.67 -5.93
N ILE A 17 2.03 8.22 -6.26
CA ILE A 17 2.83 8.92 -5.27
C ILE A 17 2.07 10.14 -4.73
N GLN A 18 1.40 10.86 -5.57
CA GLN A 18 0.69 12.06 -5.12
C GLN A 18 -0.68 11.76 -4.56
N LYS A 19 -1.41 10.87 -5.18
CA LYS A 19 -2.78 10.58 -4.76
C LYS A 19 -2.88 9.51 -3.71
N GLY A 20 -1.86 8.69 -3.57
CA GLY A 20 -1.85 7.64 -2.56
C GLY A 20 -2.54 6.39 -3.01
N VAL A 21 -3.27 5.77 -2.09
CA VAL A 21 -3.90 4.48 -2.31
C VAL A 21 -5.32 4.70 -2.81
N THR A 22 -5.67 4.05 -3.92
CA THR A 22 -6.98 4.26 -4.52
C THR A 22 -7.67 2.93 -4.82
N GLU A 23 -8.99 2.99 -4.90
CA GLU A 23 -9.83 1.83 -5.18
C GLU A 23 -10.75 2.13 -6.35
N GLY A 24 -11.37 1.08 -6.90
CA GLY A 24 -12.23 1.24 -8.06
C GLY A 24 -13.59 1.80 -7.77
N ASN A 25 -14.07 1.72 -6.53
CA ASN A 25 -15.38 2.25 -6.20
C ASN A 25 -15.42 2.66 -4.73
N ASP A 26 -16.44 3.42 -4.37
CA ASP A 26 -16.52 3.99 -3.03
C ASP A 26 -16.93 2.96 -1.99
N GLU A 27 -17.69 1.94 -2.37
CA GLU A 27 -18.13 0.94 -1.42
C GLU A 27 -16.93 0.18 -0.84
N THR A 28 -16.09 -0.35 -1.71
CA THR A 28 -14.90 -1.05 -1.29
C THR A 28 -13.93 -0.09 -0.59
N GLY A 29 -13.82 1.12 -1.11
CA GLY A 29 -12.92 2.10 -0.53
C GLY A 29 -13.28 2.49 0.88
N CYS A 30 -14.57 2.66 1.16
CA CYS A 30 -15.01 3.02 2.51
C CYS A 30 -14.73 1.91 3.50
N ILE A 31 -14.90 0.65 3.09
CA ILE A 31 -14.61 -0.46 3.97
C ILE A 31 -13.13 -0.48 4.31
N LYS A 32 -12.27 -0.28 3.31
CA LYS A 32 -10.84 -0.28 3.56
C LYS A 32 -10.39 0.89 4.41
N GLN A 33 -11.00 2.05 4.22
CA GLN A 33 -10.71 3.19 5.09
C GLN A 33 -11.02 2.88 6.54
N SER A 34 -12.13 2.22 6.79
CA SER A 34 -12.50 1.86 8.15
C SER A 34 -11.50 0.87 8.75
N MET A 35 -11.05 -0.09 7.95
CA MET A 35 -10.08 -1.06 8.44
C MET A 35 -8.75 -0.38 8.80
N ILE A 36 -8.32 0.56 7.98
CA ILE A 36 -7.08 1.27 8.23
C ILE A 36 -7.17 2.08 9.51
N LYS A 37 -8.29 2.73 9.74
CA LYS A 37 -8.45 3.57 10.93
C LYS A 37 -8.39 2.77 12.21
N SER A 38 -8.77 1.50 12.16
CA SER A 38 -8.78 0.69 13.38
C SER A 38 -7.52 -0.14 13.55
N ALA A 39 -6.55 -0.03 12.66
CA ALA A 39 -5.35 -0.84 12.73
C ALA A 39 -4.19 -0.06 13.32
N LYS A 40 -3.31 -0.74 14.02
CA LYS A 40 -2.09 -0.12 14.50
C LYS A 40 -1.01 -0.13 13.42
N LYS A 41 -1.04 -1.09 12.52
CA LYS A 41 -0.06 -1.19 11.47
C LYS A 41 -0.75 -1.61 10.18
N VAL A 42 -0.42 -0.90 9.11
CA VAL A 42 -1.13 -1.04 7.84
C VAL A 42 -0.18 -1.62 6.79
N TYR A 43 -0.55 -2.75 6.23
CA TYR A 43 0.21 -3.43 5.19
C TYR A 43 -0.57 -3.39 3.89
N LEU A 44 0.08 -2.94 2.83
CA LEU A 44 -0.54 -2.94 1.50
C LEU A 44 0.16 -4.01 0.66
N THR A 45 -0.61 -4.93 0.08
CA THR A 45 -0.06 -5.94 -0.81
C THR A 45 -0.53 -5.66 -2.21
N VAL A 46 0.40 -5.39 -3.11
CA VAL A 46 0.06 -5.05 -4.49
C VAL A 46 1.11 -5.66 -5.41
N ASP A 47 0.70 -5.96 -6.63
CA ASP A 47 1.68 -6.34 -7.63
C ASP A 47 2.16 -5.08 -8.36
N SER A 48 3.22 -5.23 -9.13
CA SER A 48 3.86 -4.07 -9.74
C SER A 48 2.98 -3.35 -10.75
N SER A 49 1.94 -3.99 -11.25
CA SER A 49 1.08 -3.34 -12.22
C SER A 49 0.21 -2.25 -11.61
N LYS A 50 0.12 -2.20 -10.29
CA LYS A 50 -0.73 -1.21 -9.62
C LYS A 50 -0.01 0.11 -9.39
N PHE A 51 1.29 0.15 -9.57
CA PHE A 51 2.05 1.38 -9.35
C PHE A 51 1.77 2.37 -10.48
N ASP A 52 1.69 3.64 -10.13
CA ASP A 52 1.44 4.73 -11.08
C ASP A 52 0.07 4.61 -11.75
N THR A 53 -0.88 4.02 -11.02
CA THR A 53 -2.24 3.87 -11.49
C THR A 53 -3.16 4.55 -10.49
N VAL A 54 -4.17 5.24 -10.97
CA VAL A 54 -5.09 5.96 -10.10
C VAL A 54 -6.48 5.37 -10.28
N GLY A 55 -7.08 4.94 -9.18
CA GLY A 55 -8.44 4.46 -9.21
C GLY A 55 -9.42 5.59 -8.96
N PHE A 56 -10.67 5.22 -8.87
CA PHE A 56 -11.74 6.20 -8.77
C PHE A 56 -11.87 6.81 -7.38
N TYR A 57 -11.62 6.05 -6.34
CA TYR A 57 -11.88 6.47 -4.97
C TYR A 57 -10.58 6.46 -4.15
N ASN A 58 -10.28 7.56 -3.51
CA ASN A 58 -9.07 7.65 -2.69
C ASN A 58 -9.30 7.04 -1.33
N ILE A 59 -8.44 6.11 -0.93
CA ILE A 59 -8.54 5.47 0.37
C ILE A 59 -7.74 6.25 1.41
N CYS A 60 -6.47 6.50 1.14
CA CYS A 60 -5.60 7.20 2.07
C CYS A 60 -4.38 7.71 1.33
N PRO A 61 -3.68 8.67 1.92
CA PRO A 61 -2.41 9.11 1.33
C PRO A 61 -1.35 8.05 1.51
N LEU A 62 -0.27 8.18 0.77
CA LEU A 62 0.83 7.23 0.87
C LEU A 62 1.32 7.13 2.31
N SER A 63 1.35 8.23 3.01
CA SER A 63 1.83 8.26 4.39
C SER A 63 0.96 7.45 5.35
N GLY A 64 -0.19 7.01 4.92
CA GLY A 64 -1.03 6.16 5.77
C GLY A 64 -0.63 4.71 5.81
N LEU A 65 0.40 4.32 5.05
CA LEU A 65 0.87 2.95 5.00
C LEU A 65 2.11 2.76 5.86
N ASP A 66 2.26 1.58 6.42
CA ASP A 66 3.47 1.24 7.16
C ASP A 66 4.37 0.31 6.36
N VAL A 67 3.79 -0.62 5.64
CA VAL A 67 4.54 -1.60 4.87
C VAL A 67 3.87 -1.82 3.53
N VAL A 68 4.67 -1.91 2.47
CA VAL A 68 4.18 -2.28 1.15
C VAL A 68 4.88 -3.57 0.74
N VAL A 69 4.10 -4.58 0.37
CA VAL A 69 4.62 -5.85 -0.10
C VAL A 69 4.28 -5.97 -1.58
N THR A 70 5.28 -6.19 -2.41
CA THR A 70 5.06 -6.24 -3.84
C THR A 70 5.92 -7.34 -4.46
N ASP A 71 5.69 -7.62 -5.74
CA ASP A 71 6.33 -8.76 -6.40
C ASP A 71 7.68 -8.40 -7.03
N LYS A 72 7.99 -7.13 -7.20
CA LYS A 72 9.24 -6.69 -7.79
C LYS A 72 9.72 -5.45 -7.10
N LYS A 73 11.02 -5.22 -7.13
CA LYS A 73 11.56 -4.00 -6.57
C LYS A 73 11.03 -2.81 -7.34
N PRO A 74 10.38 -1.85 -6.68
CA PRO A 74 9.91 -0.64 -7.35
C PRO A 74 11.07 0.19 -7.87
N ASP A 75 10.78 1.11 -8.80
CA ASP A 75 11.83 1.96 -9.33
C ASP A 75 12.30 2.95 -8.26
N GLU A 76 13.34 3.69 -8.59
CA GLU A 76 13.98 4.56 -7.63
C GLU A 76 13.04 5.65 -7.11
N ARG A 77 12.21 6.18 -7.97
CA ARG A 77 11.27 7.22 -7.57
C ARG A 77 10.32 6.71 -6.49
N TRP A 78 9.85 5.47 -6.64
CA TRP A 78 8.97 4.88 -5.65
C TRP A 78 9.71 4.52 -4.37
N MET A 79 10.93 3.99 -4.49
CA MET A 79 11.70 3.67 -3.30
C MET A 79 11.99 4.92 -2.49
N GLN A 80 12.26 6.03 -3.15
CA GLN A 80 12.48 7.28 -2.45
C GLN A 80 11.20 7.77 -1.77
N ALA A 81 10.06 7.64 -2.44
CA ALA A 81 8.79 8.05 -1.85
C ALA A 81 8.48 7.22 -0.60
N PHE A 82 8.76 5.93 -0.64
CA PHE A 82 8.55 5.08 0.53
C PHE A 82 9.45 5.52 1.67
N GLU A 83 10.71 5.80 1.38
CA GLU A 83 11.63 6.22 2.41
C GLU A 83 11.19 7.54 3.05
N GLU A 84 10.76 8.48 2.23
CA GLU A 84 10.31 9.77 2.74
C GLU A 84 9.08 9.66 3.62
N ASN A 85 8.28 8.64 3.41
CA ASN A 85 7.06 8.44 4.20
C ASN A 85 7.23 7.39 5.28
N GLY A 86 8.43 6.91 5.50
CA GLY A 86 8.67 5.93 6.55
C GLY A 86 8.07 4.57 6.27
N ILE A 87 7.93 4.19 5.00
CA ILE A 87 7.31 2.95 4.61
C ILE A 87 8.37 1.90 4.32
N GLN A 88 8.20 0.73 4.89
CA GLN A 88 9.07 -0.39 4.59
C GLN A 88 8.53 -1.10 3.34
N CYS A 89 9.40 -1.33 2.36
CA CYS A 89 8.99 -2.01 1.14
C CYS A 89 9.61 -3.40 1.11
N ILE A 90 8.77 -4.41 0.94
CA ILE A 90 9.21 -5.79 0.93
C ILE A 90 8.95 -6.36 -0.47
N TYR A 91 9.99 -6.96 -1.07
CA TYR A 91 9.87 -7.58 -2.38
C TYR A 91 10.84 -8.76 -2.44
N PRO A 92 10.62 -9.72 -3.34
CA PRO A 92 11.51 -10.88 -3.42
C PRO A 92 12.86 -10.48 -3.94
N LYS A 93 13.90 -11.21 -3.52
CA LYS A 93 15.21 -10.99 -4.08
C LYS A 93 15.25 -11.50 -5.51
N GLU A 94 16.13 -10.87 -6.29
CA GLU A 94 16.26 -11.29 -7.65
C GLU A 94 16.87 -12.66 -7.72
N THR A 95 16.49 -13.39 -8.76
CA THR A 95 16.91 -14.75 -8.87
C THR A 95 18.37 -14.94 -8.92
N GLY A 96 19.10 -14.11 -9.45
CA GLY A 96 20.52 -14.33 -9.54
C GLY A 96 21.23 -14.14 -8.25
N GLU A 97 20.58 -13.70 -7.24
CA GLU A 97 21.26 -13.49 -6.01
C GLU A 97 21.32 -14.74 -5.28
N ALA A 98 22.35 -15.03 -4.78
CA ALA A 98 22.52 -16.24 -4.12
C ALA A 98 21.69 -16.23 -2.99
N ASN A 99 20.86 -16.12 -2.90
CA ASN A 99 20.16 -16.19 -1.81
C ASN A 99 20.54 -17.12 -0.87
#